data_d0a13c01e3ea797a5cc107dbac9cafd9
#
_entry.id   d0a13c01e3ea797a5cc107dbac9cafd9
#
_cell.length_a   1.000
_cell.length_b   1.000
_cell.length_c   1.000
_cell.angle_alpha   90.00
_cell.angle_beta   90.00
_cell.angle_gamma   90.00
#
_symmetry.space_group_name_H-M   'P 1'
#
loop_
_entity.id
_entity.type
_entity.pdbx_description
1 polymer ?
#
loop_
_entity_poly.entity_id
_entity_poly.type
_entity_poly.pdbx_seq_one_letter_code
_entity_poly.pdbx_strand_id
1 'polypeptide(L)'
;MATKRRPSFNSHNPATEEVVGTYPIMSKGEVADVVAHARLATAQWQGLGFSGRKRVLLAWSSLIINRIDQIADLISLETGKPLSDAKLEVSIAVSHIGWAARHAESIMRTSFRRPGLLMANMSATVERSPLGVIGVIGPWNYPLFTPAGSISYALAAGNTVVFKPSEYTPGVGMWLEESFNEVAPFADIFTTITGLGETGSSLCLSGVDKISFTGSTRTAKLVAAQCASVMVPIVLECGGKDPVIVAADADIKRAVDATMWSAMANAGQSCIAAERVYVDEKVADEFIARAIELAPTIHAGALGDGNYGPATMPSQIKVIQSHIKAAIADGGTCVFGGPQSVKAPFVQPVILIDVPEDSTAMRVETFGPVIIINRVATMREAVELSNASVYGLGASVWSKRKGKKIASQLQCGMVAINSTFSFAAIASVPFGGVKDSGSGRVHGPEGLLEYTFARTVVRTRFYLPLHFLSFKRRPQDDRLVIKLTKLLKGRLG
;
A
#
# COMPACT_ATOMS: atom_id res chain seq x y z
N MET A 1 42.71 -18.12 -11.45
CA MET A 1 41.25 -18.40 -11.42
C MET A 1 40.55 -17.13 -11.90
N ALA A 2 39.84 -17.18 -13.03
CA ALA A 2 39.06 -16.04 -13.48
C ALA A 2 37.95 -15.78 -12.45
N THR A 3 37.96 -14.64 -11.81
CA THR A 3 36.88 -14.18 -10.93
C THR A 3 35.62 -14.13 -11.75
N LYS A 4 34.68 -15.06 -11.55
CA LYS A 4 33.34 -15.00 -12.17
C LYS A 4 32.74 -13.63 -11.85
N ARG A 5 32.55 -12.81 -12.87
CA ARG A 5 31.92 -11.50 -12.75
C ARG A 5 30.55 -11.70 -12.09
N ARG A 6 30.29 -11.00 -10.99
CA ARG A 6 28.99 -11.07 -10.29
C ARG A 6 27.88 -10.69 -11.28
N PRO A 7 26.78 -11.47 -11.38
CA PRO A 7 25.65 -11.08 -12.23
C PRO A 7 25.09 -9.73 -11.79
N SER A 8 24.75 -8.88 -12.75
CA SER A 8 24.21 -7.54 -12.52
C SER A 8 23.11 -7.22 -13.49
N PHE A 9 22.34 -6.20 -13.21
CA PHE A 9 21.31 -5.64 -14.07
C PHE A 9 21.40 -4.12 -14.07
N ASN A 10 20.82 -3.49 -15.10
CA ASN A 10 20.79 -2.04 -15.24
C ASN A 10 19.39 -1.51 -14.91
N SER A 11 19.32 -0.37 -14.25
CA SER A 11 18.16 0.51 -14.22
C SER A 11 18.30 1.51 -15.38
N HIS A 12 17.19 1.84 -16.02
CA HIS A 12 17.15 2.71 -17.19
C HIS A 12 16.15 3.85 -16.99
N ASN A 13 16.47 5.00 -17.53
CA ASN A 13 15.49 6.06 -17.69
C ASN A 13 14.44 5.62 -18.73
N PRO A 14 13.16 5.52 -18.37
CA PRO A 14 12.15 4.98 -19.29
C PRO A 14 11.83 5.90 -20.47
N ALA A 15 12.22 7.17 -20.43
CA ALA A 15 12.03 8.12 -21.51
C ALA A 15 13.17 8.10 -22.55
N THR A 16 14.42 7.88 -22.10
CA THR A 16 15.63 7.98 -22.95
C THR A 16 16.34 6.65 -23.17
N GLU A 17 15.97 5.61 -22.40
CA GLU A 17 16.64 4.30 -22.33
C GLU A 17 18.08 4.35 -21.80
N GLU A 18 18.58 5.51 -21.39
CA GLU A 18 19.90 5.67 -20.81
C GLU A 18 20.01 4.89 -19.50
N VAL A 19 21.18 4.30 -19.26
CA VAL A 19 21.48 3.59 -18.01
C VAL A 19 21.63 4.58 -16.86
N VAL A 20 20.76 4.49 -15.86
CA VAL A 20 20.82 5.29 -14.63
C VAL A 20 21.82 4.68 -13.63
N GLY A 21 21.83 3.36 -13.52
CA GLY A 21 22.74 2.66 -12.63
C GLY A 21 22.83 1.16 -12.93
N THR A 22 23.91 0.54 -12.43
CA THR A 22 24.15 -0.92 -12.54
C THR A 22 24.22 -1.52 -11.16
N TYR A 23 23.42 -2.55 -10.91
CA TYR A 23 23.25 -3.15 -9.59
C TYR A 23 23.51 -4.64 -9.62
N PRO A 24 24.10 -5.21 -8.55
CA PRO A 24 24.33 -6.65 -8.47
C PRO A 24 23.01 -7.41 -8.29
N ILE A 25 22.96 -8.63 -8.84
CA ILE A 25 21.91 -9.59 -8.52
C ILE A 25 22.41 -10.43 -7.34
N MET A 26 21.78 -10.25 -6.17
CA MET A 26 22.15 -10.99 -4.97
C MET A 26 21.64 -12.43 -5.03
N SER A 27 22.52 -13.36 -4.74
CA SER A 27 22.24 -14.78 -4.64
C SER A 27 21.42 -15.12 -3.40
N LYS A 28 20.82 -16.31 -3.38
CA LYS A 28 20.08 -16.82 -2.21
C LYS A 28 20.94 -16.84 -0.93
N GLY A 29 22.23 -17.18 -1.04
CA GLY A 29 23.14 -17.18 0.11
C GLY A 29 23.37 -15.78 0.66
N GLU A 30 23.67 -14.81 -0.21
CA GLU A 30 23.85 -13.40 0.20
C GLU A 30 22.60 -12.81 0.83
N VAL A 31 21.39 -13.14 0.33
CA VAL A 31 20.11 -12.70 0.94
C VAL A 31 19.96 -13.29 2.34
N ALA A 32 20.28 -14.58 2.51
CA ALA A 32 20.23 -15.23 3.82
C ALA A 32 21.22 -14.63 4.83
N ASP A 33 22.42 -14.27 4.38
CA ASP A 33 23.44 -13.60 5.21
C ASP A 33 22.95 -12.22 5.66
N VAL A 34 22.36 -11.42 4.76
CA VAL A 34 21.77 -10.10 5.11
C VAL A 34 20.68 -10.25 6.15
N VAL A 35 19.78 -11.23 6.01
CA VAL A 35 18.70 -11.47 6.99
C VAL A 35 19.29 -11.90 8.33
N ALA A 36 20.35 -12.71 8.34
CA ALA A 36 21.02 -13.12 9.56
C ALA A 36 21.68 -11.93 10.29
N HIS A 37 22.36 -11.03 9.58
CA HIS A 37 22.91 -9.80 10.14
C HIS A 37 21.82 -8.87 10.69
N ALA A 38 20.75 -8.64 9.94
CA ALA A 38 19.60 -7.87 10.41
C ALA A 38 19.00 -8.46 11.70
N ARG A 39 18.96 -9.80 11.82
CA ARG A 39 18.49 -10.48 13.04
C ARG A 39 19.40 -10.22 14.25
N LEU A 40 20.71 -10.20 14.05
CA LEU A 40 21.66 -9.86 15.12
C LEU A 40 21.50 -8.39 15.58
N ALA A 41 21.21 -7.47 14.65
CA ALA A 41 21.01 -6.05 14.96
C ALA A 41 19.68 -5.77 15.69
N THR A 42 18.69 -6.68 15.62
CA THR A 42 17.35 -6.48 16.20
C THR A 42 17.40 -6.13 17.69
N ALA A 43 18.19 -6.83 18.48
CA ALA A 43 18.27 -6.59 19.93
C ALA A 43 18.82 -5.20 20.25
N GLN A 44 19.82 -4.71 19.51
CA GLN A 44 20.41 -3.38 19.68
C GLN A 44 19.38 -2.30 19.32
N TRP A 45 18.67 -2.48 18.21
CA TRP A 45 17.60 -1.55 17.78
C TRP A 45 16.45 -1.48 18.79
N GLN A 46 16.00 -2.62 19.30
CA GLN A 46 14.99 -2.68 20.37
C GLN A 46 15.46 -2.02 21.66
N GLY A 47 16.74 -2.20 22.00
CA GLY A 47 17.37 -1.61 23.19
C GLY A 47 17.36 -0.09 23.25
N LEU A 48 17.23 0.59 22.11
CA LEU A 48 17.06 2.05 22.05
C LEU A 48 15.73 2.53 22.69
N GLY A 49 14.76 1.66 22.85
CA GLY A 49 13.41 2.01 23.26
C GLY A 49 12.69 2.91 22.27
N PHE A 50 11.45 3.27 22.57
CA PHE A 50 10.65 4.14 21.68
C PHE A 50 11.29 5.52 21.46
N SER A 51 11.80 6.13 22.52
CA SER A 51 12.40 7.47 22.44
C SER A 51 13.66 7.49 21.58
N GLY A 52 14.51 6.44 21.65
CA GLY A 52 15.70 6.34 20.83
C GLY A 52 15.35 6.15 19.34
N ARG A 53 14.48 5.20 19.03
CA ARG A 53 14.01 4.96 17.66
C ARG A 53 13.32 6.19 17.06
N LYS A 54 12.48 6.88 17.85
CA LYS A 54 11.85 8.15 17.44
C LYS A 54 12.88 9.19 17.02
N ARG A 55 13.97 9.39 17.80
CA ARG A 55 15.03 10.33 17.44
C ARG A 55 15.68 9.99 16.11
N VAL A 56 16.03 8.75 15.88
CA VAL A 56 16.65 8.29 14.62
C VAL A 56 15.69 8.50 13.44
N LEU A 57 14.44 8.07 13.54
CA LEU A 57 13.46 8.21 12.46
C LEU A 57 13.13 9.69 12.14
N LEU A 58 13.08 10.56 13.14
CA LEU A 58 12.89 12.00 12.92
C LEU A 58 14.14 12.65 12.28
N ALA A 59 15.34 12.22 12.67
CA ALA A 59 16.58 12.65 12.02
C ALA A 59 16.62 12.20 10.56
N TRP A 60 16.24 10.95 10.27
CA TRP A 60 16.11 10.44 8.90
C TRP A 60 15.09 11.24 8.09
N SER A 61 13.90 11.48 8.64
CA SER A 61 12.86 12.30 8.03
C SER A 61 13.38 13.72 7.68
N SER A 62 14.16 14.33 8.59
CA SER A 62 14.78 15.65 8.36
C SER A 62 15.88 15.60 7.30
N LEU A 63 16.67 14.54 7.25
CA LEU A 63 17.70 14.35 6.22
C LEU A 63 17.08 14.21 4.84
N ILE A 64 16.02 13.39 4.70
CA ILE A 64 15.32 13.19 3.43
C ILE A 64 14.78 14.52 2.90
N ILE A 65 14.07 15.31 3.74
CA ILE A 65 13.49 16.59 3.28
C ILE A 65 14.55 17.61 2.94
N ASN A 66 15.67 17.62 3.64
CA ASN A 66 16.79 18.52 3.34
C ASN A 66 17.49 18.17 2.02
N ARG A 67 17.37 16.93 1.57
CA ARG A 67 17.92 16.42 0.29
C ARG A 67 16.83 16.13 -0.74
N ILE A 68 15.69 16.83 -0.63
CA ILE A 68 14.52 16.56 -1.47
C ILE A 68 14.84 16.65 -2.97
N ASP A 69 15.67 17.63 -3.36
CA ASP A 69 16.05 17.79 -4.77
C ASP A 69 16.86 16.57 -5.26
N GLN A 70 17.85 16.12 -4.49
CA GLN A 70 18.68 14.97 -4.85
C GLN A 70 17.86 13.68 -5.05
N ILE A 71 16.97 13.37 -4.11
CA ILE A 71 16.19 12.13 -4.22
C ILE A 71 15.07 12.26 -5.25
N ALA A 72 14.48 13.45 -5.43
CA ALA A 72 13.48 13.68 -6.44
C ALA A 72 14.05 13.56 -7.86
N ASP A 73 15.28 14.06 -8.09
CA ASP A 73 16.02 13.87 -9.35
C ASP A 73 16.20 12.38 -9.65
N LEU A 74 16.63 11.57 -8.67
CA LEU A 74 16.80 10.13 -8.85
C LEU A 74 15.47 9.41 -9.12
N ILE A 75 14.41 9.77 -8.40
CA ILE A 75 13.06 9.23 -8.67
C ILE A 75 12.63 9.58 -10.10
N SER A 76 12.83 10.83 -10.53
CA SER A 76 12.50 11.27 -11.88
C SER A 76 13.32 10.52 -12.94
N LEU A 77 14.62 10.31 -12.70
CA LEU A 77 15.48 9.55 -13.61
C LEU A 77 15.05 8.10 -13.78
N GLU A 78 14.71 7.38 -12.69
CA GLU A 78 14.35 5.97 -12.75
C GLU A 78 12.89 5.73 -13.15
N THR A 79 11.97 6.68 -12.91
CA THR A 79 10.54 6.51 -13.21
C THR A 79 10.05 7.31 -14.40
N GLY A 80 10.77 8.35 -14.81
CA GLY A 80 10.37 9.30 -15.82
C GLY A 80 9.30 10.31 -15.38
N LYS A 81 8.81 10.27 -14.13
CA LYS A 81 7.80 11.22 -13.64
C LYS A 81 8.35 12.64 -13.51
N PRO A 82 7.48 13.68 -13.63
CA PRO A 82 7.90 15.07 -13.42
C PRO A 82 8.52 15.28 -12.05
N LEU A 83 9.49 16.19 -11.97
CA LEU A 83 10.21 16.50 -10.74
C LEU A 83 9.27 17.02 -9.62
N SER A 84 8.21 17.77 -10.00
CA SER A 84 7.16 18.20 -9.06
C SER A 84 6.45 17.03 -8.38
N ASP A 85 6.13 15.98 -9.15
CA ASP A 85 5.48 14.78 -8.63
C ASP A 85 6.42 13.95 -7.77
N ALA A 86 7.70 13.87 -8.15
CA ALA A 86 8.72 13.24 -7.33
C ALA A 86 8.90 13.96 -5.98
N LYS A 87 8.93 15.30 -5.96
CA LYS A 87 8.98 16.10 -4.72
C LYS A 87 7.73 15.92 -3.86
N LEU A 88 6.55 15.82 -4.47
CA LEU A 88 5.31 15.54 -3.75
C LEU A 88 5.37 14.15 -3.10
N GLU A 89 5.84 13.14 -3.82
CA GLU A 89 6.06 11.78 -3.30
C GLU A 89 6.96 11.79 -2.06
N VAL A 90 8.11 12.48 -2.14
CA VAL A 90 9.05 12.62 -1.00
C VAL A 90 8.38 13.30 0.19
N SER A 91 7.63 14.38 -0.05
CA SER A 91 6.95 15.14 1.01
C SER A 91 5.92 14.31 1.77
N ILE A 92 5.16 13.48 1.04
CA ILE A 92 4.20 12.55 1.65
C ILE A 92 4.93 11.46 2.45
N ALA A 93 6.00 10.87 1.90
CA ALA A 93 6.79 9.85 2.60
C ALA A 93 7.37 10.37 3.93
N VAL A 94 7.96 11.56 3.93
CA VAL A 94 8.48 12.23 5.14
C VAL A 94 7.39 12.41 6.20
N SER A 95 6.18 12.78 5.79
CA SER A 95 5.02 12.87 6.70
C SER A 95 4.71 11.54 7.37
N HIS A 96 4.72 10.43 6.62
CA HIS A 96 4.46 9.08 7.13
C HIS A 96 5.57 8.59 8.08
N ILE A 97 6.84 8.79 7.74
CA ILE A 97 7.98 8.48 8.63
C ILE A 97 7.82 9.22 9.96
N GLY A 98 7.56 10.53 9.89
CA GLY A 98 7.38 11.37 11.07
C GLY A 98 6.17 10.96 11.92
N TRP A 99 5.07 10.54 11.29
CA TRP A 99 3.89 10.05 12.01
C TRP A 99 4.19 8.75 12.75
N ALA A 100 4.75 7.75 12.08
CA ALA A 100 5.12 6.47 12.69
C ALA A 100 6.05 6.68 13.90
N ALA A 101 7.09 7.52 13.74
CA ALA A 101 8.03 7.85 14.81
C ALA A 101 7.37 8.44 16.05
N ARG A 102 6.36 9.29 15.87
CA ARG A 102 5.69 9.99 17.00
C ARG A 102 4.63 9.14 17.68
N HIS A 103 4.02 8.18 16.99
CA HIS A 103 2.83 7.47 17.50
C HIS A 103 3.09 6.02 17.91
N ALA A 104 4.23 5.41 17.54
CA ALA A 104 4.52 4.00 17.82
C ALA A 104 4.36 3.64 19.31
N GLU A 105 4.90 4.46 20.22
CA GLU A 105 4.81 4.23 21.67
C GLU A 105 3.36 4.17 22.17
N SER A 106 2.53 5.12 21.74
CA SER A 106 1.13 5.19 22.17
C SER A 106 0.29 4.05 21.61
N ILE A 107 0.55 3.64 20.35
CA ILE A 107 -0.17 2.56 19.66
C ILE A 107 0.21 1.19 20.26
N MET A 108 1.49 0.99 20.59
CA MET A 108 1.99 -0.27 21.14
C MET A 108 1.84 -0.36 22.66
N ARG A 109 1.25 0.64 23.28
CA ARG A 109 1.05 0.69 24.73
C ARG A 109 0.31 -0.53 25.24
N THR A 110 0.80 -1.09 26.34
CA THR A 110 0.13 -2.19 27.08
C THR A 110 -1.31 -1.82 27.39
N SER A 111 -2.24 -2.66 27.02
CA SER A 111 -3.66 -2.47 27.25
C SER A 111 -4.19 -3.47 28.29
N PHE A 112 -4.89 -2.96 29.30
CA PHE A 112 -5.55 -3.77 30.30
C PHE A 112 -6.86 -4.35 29.77
N ARG A 113 -7.15 -5.59 30.12
CA ARG A 113 -8.40 -6.29 29.80
C ARG A 113 -9.11 -6.72 31.07
N ARG A 114 -10.42 -6.57 31.10
CA ARG A 114 -11.23 -7.04 32.25
C ARG A 114 -11.38 -8.57 32.16
N PRO A 115 -10.96 -9.33 33.18
CA PRO A 115 -10.96 -10.80 33.09
C PRO A 115 -12.36 -11.43 33.27
N GLY A 116 -13.39 -10.64 33.54
CA GLY A 116 -14.72 -11.11 33.86
C GLY A 116 -14.84 -11.62 35.31
N LEU A 117 -16.08 -11.86 35.75
CA LEU A 117 -16.36 -12.18 37.15
C LEU A 117 -15.76 -13.51 37.59
N LEU A 118 -15.78 -14.52 36.75
CA LEU A 118 -15.22 -15.84 37.04
C LEU A 118 -13.70 -15.85 37.27
N MET A 119 -13.01 -14.84 36.71
CA MET A 119 -11.56 -14.66 36.80
C MET A 119 -11.19 -13.34 37.46
N ALA A 120 -12.07 -12.82 38.37
CA ALA A 120 -11.88 -11.52 39.03
C ALA A 120 -10.61 -11.46 39.89
N ASN A 121 -10.05 -12.60 40.25
CA ASN A 121 -8.77 -12.72 40.98
C ASN A 121 -7.55 -12.58 40.01
N MET A 122 -7.77 -12.48 38.72
CA MET A 122 -6.72 -12.32 37.73
C MET A 122 -6.55 -10.85 37.31
N SER A 123 -5.41 -10.51 36.79
CA SER A 123 -5.19 -9.33 35.92
C SER A 123 -4.79 -9.81 34.55
N ALA A 124 -5.31 -9.17 33.50
CA ALA A 124 -4.99 -9.50 32.14
C ALA A 124 -4.51 -8.25 31.39
N THR A 125 -3.40 -8.38 30.68
CA THR A 125 -2.85 -7.35 29.81
C THR A 125 -2.58 -7.92 28.44
N VAL A 126 -2.65 -7.04 27.42
CA VAL A 126 -2.17 -7.33 26.07
C VAL A 126 -1.02 -6.38 25.80
N GLU A 127 0.13 -6.95 25.56
CA GLU A 127 1.35 -6.25 25.20
C GLU A 127 1.59 -6.40 23.69
N ARG A 128 2.20 -5.40 23.06
CA ARG A 128 2.63 -5.45 21.66
C ARG A 128 4.14 -5.56 21.61
N SER A 129 4.62 -6.59 20.94
CA SER A 129 6.06 -6.83 20.75
C SER A 129 6.40 -6.83 19.26
N PRO A 130 7.56 -6.31 18.86
CA PRO A 130 8.01 -6.38 17.47
C PRO A 130 8.20 -7.84 17.04
N LEU A 131 8.00 -8.11 15.75
CA LEU A 131 8.15 -9.45 15.17
C LEU A 131 9.61 -9.89 15.08
N GLY A 132 10.51 -8.98 14.67
CA GLY A 132 11.93 -9.26 14.46
C GLY A 132 12.48 -8.66 13.19
N VAL A 133 12.71 -9.44 12.14
CA VAL A 133 13.18 -9.00 10.83
C VAL A 133 12.00 -8.94 9.85
N ILE A 134 11.77 -7.79 9.25
CA ILE A 134 10.72 -7.59 8.25
C ILE A 134 11.33 -7.52 6.86
N GLY A 135 10.89 -8.39 5.96
CA GLY A 135 11.19 -8.29 4.54
C GLY A 135 10.18 -7.33 3.88
N VAL A 136 10.67 -6.32 3.16
CA VAL A 136 9.84 -5.40 2.38
C VAL A 136 10.16 -5.58 0.90
N ILE A 137 9.15 -5.78 0.06
CA ILE A 137 9.29 -5.86 -1.40
C ILE A 137 8.47 -4.71 -1.98
N GLY A 138 9.15 -3.72 -2.57
CA GLY A 138 8.55 -2.47 -3.02
C GLY A 138 8.27 -2.42 -4.51
N PRO A 139 7.33 -1.57 -4.95
CA PRO A 139 6.97 -1.33 -6.33
C PRO A 139 7.89 -0.28 -6.98
N TRP A 140 7.70 -0.08 -8.28
CA TRP A 140 8.44 0.91 -9.06
C TRP A 140 7.68 2.25 -9.27
N ASN A 141 6.37 2.28 -9.12
CA ASN A 141 5.55 3.44 -9.47
C ASN A 141 5.62 4.61 -8.45
N TYR A 142 5.76 4.29 -7.18
CA TYR A 142 6.08 5.22 -6.08
C TYR A 142 7.20 4.62 -5.24
N PRO A 143 8.45 4.64 -5.78
CA PRO A 143 9.56 3.83 -5.28
C PRO A 143 10.09 4.29 -3.92
N LEU A 144 9.76 5.51 -3.50
CA LEU A 144 10.11 6.03 -2.19
C LEU A 144 8.92 5.97 -1.23
N PHE A 145 7.76 6.52 -1.62
CA PHE A 145 6.61 6.66 -0.71
C PHE A 145 6.08 5.32 -0.23
N THR A 146 5.83 4.40 -1.16
CA THR A 146 5.22 3.11 -0.81
C THR A 146 6.09 2.27 0.13
N PRO A 147 7.38 2.01 -0.15
CA PRO A 147 8.21 1.24 0.77
C PRO A 147 8.54 2.01 2.05
N ALA A 148 8.72 3.34 2.01
CA ALA A 148 8.99 4.14 3.21
C ALA A 148 7.88 4.02 4.25
N GLY A 149 6.62 3.88 3.84
CA GLY A 149 5.50 3.54 4.71
C GLY A 149 5.78 2.26 5.48
N SER A 150 5.98 1.14 4.79
CA SER A 150 6.24 -0.16 5.42
C SER A 150 7.53 -0.17 6.26
N ILE A 151 8.62 0.37 5.72
CA ILE A 151 9.94 0.42 6.39
C ILE A 151 9.86 1.21 7.69
N SER A 152 9.35 2.44 7.64
CA SER A 152 9.33 3.32 8.81
C SER A 152 8.42 2.81 9.92
N TYR A 153 7.30 2.17 9.58
CA TYR A 153 6.37 1.59 10.56
C TYR A 153 6.97 0.33 11.21
N ALA A 154 7.66 -0.50 10.43
CA ALA A 154 8.38 -1.65 10.95
C ALA A 154 9.52 -1.22 11.90
N LEU A 155 10.34 -0.24 11.49
CA LEU A 155 11.41 0.32 12.31
C LEU A 155 10.89 0.99 13.58
N ALA A 156 9.81 1.77 13.50
CA ALA A 156 9.19 2.43 14.66
C ALA A 156 8.67 1.41 15.68
N ALA A 157 8.09 0.30 15.21
CA ALA A 157 7.66 -0.81 16.05
C ALA A 157 8.83 -1.55 16.74
N GLY A 158 10.06 -1.41 16.24
CA GLY A 158 11.26 -2.02 16.83
C GLY A 158 11.78 -3.24 16.06
N ASN A 159 11.38 -3.41 14.80
CA ASN A 159 11.93 -4.42 13.90
C ASN A 159 13.14 -3.88 13.14
N THR A 160 13.96 -4.77 12.62
CA THR A 160 14.92 -4.50 11.55
C THR A 160 14.27 -4.79 10.20
N VAL A 161 14.81 -4.23 9.12
CA VAL A 161 14.20 -4.31 7.79
C VAL A 161 15.21 -4.73 6.74
N VAL A 162 14.82 -5.70 5.90
CA VAL A 162 15.52 -6.04 4.67
C VAL A 162 14.61 -5.68 3.50
N PHE A 163 15.05 -4.72 2.69
CA PHE A 163 14.27 -4.14 1.61
C PHE A 163 14.75 -4.60 0.24
N LYS A 164 13.83 -5.10 -0.59
CA LYS A 164 14.07 -5.34 -2.00
C LYS A 164 13.26 -4.32 -2.83
N PRO A 165 13.89 -3.29 -3.39
CA PRO A 165 13.23 -2.40 -4.35
C PRO A 165 12.91 -3.13 -5.65
N SER A 166 12.06 -2.54 -6.47
CA SER A 166 11.86 -3.00 -7.84
C SER A 166 13.15 -2.89 -8.65
N GLU A 167 13.33 -3.78 -9.61
CA GLU A 167 14.43 -3.75 -10.58
C GLU A 167 14.41 -2.51 -11.49
N TYR A 168 13.28 -1.82 -11.57
CA TYR A 168 13.16 -0.56 -12.32
C TYR A 168 13.64 0.66 -11.54
N THR A 169 13.66 0.58 -10.20
CA THR A 169 13.97 1.71 -9.33
C THR A 169 14.90 1.32 -8.17
N PRO A 170 15.99 0.58 -8.44
CA PRO A 170 16.90 0.10 -7.40
C PRO A 170 17.70 1.23 -6.75
N GLY A 171 18.00 2.30 -7.50
CA GLY A 171 18.76 3.44 -7.01
C GLY A 171 18.03 4.16 -5.88
N VAL A 172 16.73 4.36 -6.01
CA VAL A 172 15.92 4.95 -4.94
C VAL A 172 15.98 4.09 -3.67
N GLY A 173 15.95 2.76 -3.81
CA GLY A 173 16.07 1.84 -2.68
C GLY A 173 17.43 1.92 -1.98
N MET A 174 18.52 1.96 -2.74
CA MET A 174 19.88 2.12 -2.22
C MET A 174 20.04 3.47 -1.50
N TRP A 175 19.52 4.54 -2.10
CA TRP A 175 19.55 5.87 -1.49
C TRP A 175 18.81 5.91 -0.14
N LEU A 176 17.68 5.20 -0.03
CA LEU A 176 16.94 5.12 1.24
C LEU A 176 17.77 4.47 2.33
N GLU A 177 18.46 3.36 2.04
CA GLU A 177 19.37 2.71 2.97
C GLU A 177 20.55 3.61 3.34
N GLU A 178 21.24 4.18 2.36
CA GLU A 178 22.37 5.07 2.56
C GLU A 178 22.01 6.24 3.47
N SER A 179 20.89 6.92 3.16
CA SER A 179 20.39 8.03 3.95
C SER A 179 20.00 7.64 5.39
N PHE A 180 19.46 6.43 5.60
CA PHE A 180 19.17 5.92 6.94
C PHE A 180 20.44 5.61 7.71
N ASN A 181 21.44 5.00 7.09
CA ASN A 181 22.70 4.63 7.71
C ASN A 181 23.52 5.84 8.19
N GLU A 182 23.33 7.03 7.59
CA GLU A 182 23.95 8.27 8.08
C GLU A 182 23.44 8.71 9.47
N VAL A 183 22.24 8.31 9.85
CA VAL A 183 21.62 8.69 11.14
C VAL A 183 21.46 7.50 12.09
N ALA A 184 21.62 6.29 11.59
CA ALA A 184 21.47 5.08 12.38
C ALA A 184 22.69 4.88 13.30
N PRO A 185 22.48 4.51 14.59
CA PRO A 185 23.59 4.31 15.53
C PRO A 185 24.31 2.97 15.35
N PHE A 186 23.74 2.04 14.60
CA PHE A 186 24.23 0.69 14.35
C PHE A 186 24.01 0.29 12.90
N ALA A 187 24.85 -0.59 12.36
CA ALA A 187 24.66 -1.21 11.05
C ALA A 187 23.52 -2.25 11.06
N ASP A 188 23.13 -2.68 9.90
CA ASP A 188 22.21 -3.80 9.63
C ASP A 188 20.78 -3.64 10.22
N ILE A 189 20.40 -2.42 10.61
CA ILE A 189 19.02 -2.12 11.06
C ILE A 189 18.08 -2.02 9.86
N PHE A 190 18.54 -1.38 8.78
CA PHE A 190 17.85 -1.28 7.51
C PHE A 190 18.85 -1.54 6.39
N THR A 191 18.62 -2.59 5.61
CA THR A 191 19.51 -3.02 4.53
C THR A 191 18.71 -3.28 3.26
N THR A 192 19.24 -2.84 2.12
CA THR A 192 18.65 -3.04 0.79
C THR A 192 19.36 -4.18 0.07
N ILE A 193 18.58 -5.07 -0.52
CA ILE A 193 19.05 -6.14 -1.40
C ILE A 193 18.58 -5.86 -2.83
N THR A 194 19.49 -5.97 -3.79
CA THR A 194 19.20 -5.74 -5.20
C THR A 194 19.13 -7.06 -5.98
N GLY A 195 18.28 -7.09 -7.00
CA GLY A 195 18.09 -8.25 -7.86
C GLY A 195 16.68 -8.32 -8.44
N LEU A 196 16.40 -9.42 -9.13
CA LEU A 196 15.18 -9.67 -9.86
C LEU A 196 14.15 -10.46 -9.02
N GLY A 197 13.17 -11.07 -9.67
CA GLY A 197 12.13 -11.85 -8.99
C GLY A 197 12.66 -13.00 -8.11
N GLU A 198 13.76 -13.65 -8.51
CA GLU A 198 14.40 -14.72 -7.72
C GLU A 198 14.97 -14.22 -6.40
N THR A 199 15.50 -12.99 -6.37
CA THR A 199 15.99 -12.36 -5.13
C THR A 199 14.82 -12.07 -4.17
N GLY A 200 13.67 -11.63 -4.70
CA GLY A 200 12.45 -11.47 -3.91
C GLY A 200 11.92 -12.80 -3.35
N SER A 201 11.94 -13.85 -4.17
CA SER A 201 11.60 -15.22 -3.73
C SER A 201 12.56 -15.69 -2.62
N SER A 202 13.86 -15.43 -2.77
CA SER A 202 14.86 -15.79 -1.76
C SER A 202 14.61 -15.07 -0.43
N LEU A 203 14.20 -13.80 -0.45
CA LEU A 203 13.84 -13.05 0.75
C LEU A 203 12.66 -13.69 1.49
N CYS A 204 11.61 -14.14 0.77
CA CYS A 204 10.47 -14.82 1.37
C CYS A 204 10.85 -16.09 2.15
N LEU A 205 11.93 -16.76 1.72
CA LEU A 205 12.39 -18.05 2.24
C LEU A 205 13.63 -17.94 3.15
N SER A 206 14.14 -16.73 3.42
CA SER A 206 15.39 -16.52 4.16
C SER A 206 15.22 -16.41 5.68
N GLY A 207 14.03 -16.71 6.21
CA GLY A 207 13.77 -16.69 7.64
C GLY A 207 13.40 -15.31 8.20
N VAL A 208 12.86 -14.42 7.39
CA VAL A 208 12.20 -13.18 7.88
C VAL A 208 10.95 -13.51 8.69
N ASP A 209 10.57 -12.62 9.60
CA ASP A 209 9.42 -12.84 10.48
C ASP A 209 8.10 -12.33 9.89
N LYS A 210 8.15 -11.52 8.83
CA LYS A 210 7.00 -11.08 8.02
C LYS A 210 7.48 -10.54 6.70
N ILE A 211 6.63 -10.66 5.66
CA ILE A 211 6.80 -9.97 4.38
C ILE A 211 5.73 -8.88 4.24
N SER A 212 6.15 -7.68 3.85
CA SER A 212 5.31 -6.62 3.34
C SER A 212 5.57 -6.47 1.84
N PHE A 213 4.58 -6.78 1.04
CA PHE A 213 4.67 -6.78 -0.43
C PHE A 213 3.72 -5.75 -1.03
N THR A 214 4.23 -4.94 -1.95
CA THR A 214 3.40 -4.08 -2.81
C THR A 214 3.74 -4.34 -4.28
N GLY A 215 2.73 -4.66 -5.08
CA GLY A 215 2.89 -4.94 -6.51
C GLY A 215 1.65 -5.56 -7.15
N SER A 216 1.81 -6.23 -8.29
CA SER A 216 0.66 -6.82 -9.00
C SER A 216 0.04 -7.99 -8.21
N THR A 217 -1.28 -8.14 -8.32
CA THR A 217 -2.04 -9.26 -7.72
C THR A 217 -1.47 -10.62 -8.11
N ARG A 218 -1.01 -10.78 -9.36
CA ARG A 218 -0.37 -12.02 -9.83
C ARG A 218 0.88 -12.34 -9.03
N THR A 219 1.76 -11.37 -8.83
CA THR A 219 3.01 -11.56 -8.06
C THR A 219 2.70 -11.75 -6.58
N ALA A 220 1.71 -11.04 -6.04
CA ALA A 220 1.25 -11.20 -4.65
C ALA A 220 0.83 -12.64 -4.34
N LYS A 221 0.08 -13.28 -5.24
CA LYS A 221 -0.33 -14.69 -5.10
C LYS A 221 0.87 -15.64 -5.05
N LEU A 222 1.93 -15.37 -5.81
CA LEU A 222 3.18 -16.15 -5.76
C LEU A 222 3.95 -15.93 -4.44
N VAL A 223 4.08 -14.68 -4.01
CA VAL A 223 4.70 -14.32 -2.71
C VAL A 223 3.94 -14.98 -1.57
N ALA A 224 2.61 -14.90 -1.58
CA ALA A 224 1.76 -15.53 -0.57
C ALA A 224 1.96 -17.05 -0.48
N ALA A 225 2.02 -17.73 -1.63
CA ALA A 225 2.24 -19.17 -1.67
C ALA A 225 3.63 -19.56 -1.10
N GLN A 226 4.67 -18.79 -1.41
CA GLN A 226 6.00 -19.02 -0.85
C GLN A 226 6.04 -18.79 0.66
N CYS A 227 5.50 -17.67 1.13
CA CYS A 227 5.45 -17.36 2.56
C CYS A 227 4.63 -18.41 3.35
N ALA A 228 3.53 -18.89 2.78
CA ALA A 228 2.72 -19.94 3.38
C ALA A 228 3.49 -21.25 3.58
N SER A 229 4.42 -21.58 2.67
CA SER A 229 5.23 -22.83 2.78
C SER A 229 6.17 -22.83 3.99
N VAL A 230 6.48 -21.67 4.55
CA VAL A 230 7.36 -21.49 5.71
C VAL A 230 6.68 -20.76 6.87
N MET A 231 5.35 -20.61 6.82
CA MET A 231 4.51 -19.97 7.84
C MET A 231 4.89 -18.50 8.14
N VAL A 232 5.47 -17.79 7.18
CA VAL A 232 5.75 -16.35 7.30
C VAL A 232 4.48 -15.55 7.02
N PRO A 233 4.01 -14.73 7.98
CA PRO A 233 2.84 -13.86 7.77
C PRO A 233 3.14 -12.76 6.74
N ILE A 234 2.10 -12.28 6.06
CA ILE A 234 2.23 -11.31 4.98
C ILE A 234 1.27 -10.11 5.16
N VAL A 235 1.71 -8.95 4.64
CA VAL A 235 0.82 -7.85 4.22
C VAL A 235 0.95 -7.74 2.71
N LEU A 236 -0.18 -7.72 2.02
CA LEU A 236 -0.25 -7.63 0.57
C LEU A 236 -1.00 -6.36 0.17
N GLU A 237 -0.33 -5.49 -0.57
CA GLU A 237 -0.90 -4.34 -1.23
C GLU A 237 -0.82 -4.56 -2.74
N CYS A 238 -1.99 -4.75 -3.36
CA CYS A 238 -2.09 -5.11 -4.77
C CYS A 238 -2.76 -3.98 -5.58
N GLY A 239 -2.91 -4.23 -6.88
CA GLY A 239 -3.62 -3.32 -7.76
C GLY A 239 -5.09 -3.13 -7.42
N GLY A 240 -5.71 -2.17 -8.07
CA GLY A 240 -7.11 -1.83 -7.95
C GLY A 240 -7.78 -1.70 -9.32
N LYS A 241 -9.08 -1.50 -9.32
CA LYS A 241 -9.90 -1.02 -10.44
C LYS A 241 -10.86 0.02 -9.87
N ASP A 242 -10.25 1.07 -9.30
CA ASP A 242 -10.94 1.96 -8.39
C ASP A 242 -12.08 2.72 -9.08
N PRO A 243 -13.31 2.65 -8.56
CA PRO A 243 -14.43 3.38 -9.09
C PRO A 243 -14.48 4.81 -8.55
N VAL A 244 -14.90 5.73 -9.40
CA VAL A 244 -15.37 7.06 -9.05
C VAL A 244 -16.88 7.12 -9.26
N ILE A 245 -17.64 7.41 -8.21
CA ILE A 245 -19.10 7.55 -8.28
C ILE A 245 -19.48 9.01 -8.18
N VAL A 246 -20.19 9.52 -9.19
CA VAL A 246 -20.60 10.92 -9.29
C VAL A 246 -22.12 11.01 -9.24
N ALA A 247 -22.66 11.51 -8.11
CA ALA A 247 -24.09 11.68 -7.92
C ALA A 247 -24.60 12.98 -8.58
N ALA A 248 -25.90 13.07 -8.87
CA ALA A 248 -26.53 14.23 -9.49
C ALA A 248 -26.37 15.55 -8.71
N ASP A 249 -26.07 15.47 -7.39
CA ASP A 249 -25.85 16.66 -6.55
C ASP A 249 -24.36 17.01 -6.36
N ALA A 250 -23.47 16.38 -7.13
CA ALA A 250 -22.02 16.63 -7.05
C ALA A 250 -21.63 18.02 -7.57
N ASP A 251 -20.48 18.51 -7.15
CA ASP A 251 -19.79 19.61 -7.82
C ASP A 251 -19.05 19.05 -9.04
N ILE A 252 -19.69 19.14 -10.21
CA ILE A 252 -19.20 18.48 -11.42
C ILE A 252 -17.84 19.01 -11.84
N LYS A 253 -17.61 20.32 -11.75
CA LYS A 253 -16.32 20.91 -12.11
C LYS A 253 -15.18 20.30 -11.27
N ARG A 254 -15.33 20.29 -9.95
CA ARG A 254 -14.31 19.70 -9.05
C ARG A 254 -14.18 18.20 -9.22
N ALA A 255 -15.30 17.52 -9.47
CA ALA A 255 -15.30 16.08 -9.70
C ALA A 255 -14.50 15.73 -10.95
N VAL A 256 -14.69 16.45 -12.06
CA VAL A 256 -13.93 16.25 -13.30
C VAL A 256 -12.43 16.53 -13.08
N ASP A 257 -12.08 17.69 -12.51
CA ASP A 257 -10.68 18.08 -12.29
C ASP A 257 -9.93 17.01 -11.48
N ALA A 258 -10.51 16.59 -10.36
CA ALA A 258 -9.88 15.59 -9.49
C ALA A 258 -9.86 14.18 -10.10
N THR A 259 -10.90 13.80 -10.84
CA THR A 259 -10.98 12.49 -11.49
C THR A 259 -9.99 12.38 -12.64
N MET A 260 -9.88 13.40 -13.48
CA MET A 260 -8.90 13.46 -14.58
C MET A 260 -7.47 13.45 -14.03
N TRP A 261 -7.19 14.22 -12.98
CA TRP A 261 -5.89 14.16 -12.32
C TRP A 261 -5.60 12.76 -11.78
N SER A 262 -6.55 12.15 -11.08
CA SER A 262 -6.41 10.80 -10.52
C SER A 262 -6.15 9.72 -11.59
N ALA A 263 -6.77 9.86 -12.76
CA ALA A 263 -6.62 8.91 -13.86
C ALA A 263 -5.32 9.09 -14.64
N MET A 264 -4.77 10.32 -14.70
CA MET A 264 -3.66 10.67 -15.59
C MET A 264 -2.33 10.89 -14.86
N ALA A 265 -2.35 11.29 -13.56
CA ALA A 265 -1.12 11.49 -12.80
C ALA A 265 -0.24 10.25 -12.81
N ASN A 266 1.08 10.46 -12.89
CA ASN A 266 2.07 9.38 -13.01
C ASN A 266 1.78 8.42 -14.21
N ALA A 267 1.22 8.93 -15.30
CA ALA A 267 0.76 8.16 -16.46
C ALA A 267 -0.30 7.09 -16.12
N GLY A 268 -1.15 7.34 -15.10
CA GLY A 268 -2.12 6.37 -14.60
C GLY A 268 -1.52 5.17 -13.85
N GLN A 269 -0.22 5.21 -13.57
CA GLN A 269 0.54 4.14 -12.92
C GLN A 269 0.39 4.21 -11.39
N SER A 270 -0.85 4.19 -10.91
CA SER A 270 -1.18 4.21 -9.50
C SER A 270 -2.22 3.13 -9.18
N CYS A 271 -2.00 2.37 -8.11
CA CYS A 271 -2.94 1.34 -7.66
C CYS A 271 -4.32 1.89 -7.28
N ILE A 272 -4.40 3.19 -6.98
CA ILE A 272 -5.62 3.93 -6.62
C ILE A 272 -6.04 4.93 -7.70
N ALA A 273 -5.56 4.76 -8.94
CA ALA A 273 -5.99 5.60 -10.07
C ALA A 273 -7.49 5.43 -10.35
N ALA A 274 -8.14 6.50 -10.77
CA ALA A 274 -9.52 6.44 -11.26
C ALA A 274 -9.54 5.74 -12.61
N GLU A 275 -9.98 4.49 -12.66
CA GLU A 275 -10.05 3.72 -13.91
C GLU A 275 -11.48 3.58 -14.44
N ARG A 276 -12.49 3.57 -13.54
CA ARG A 276 -13.92 3.47 -13.86
C ARG A 276 -14.68 4.60 -13.21
N VAL A 277 -15.49 5.31 -13.98
CA VAL A 277 -16.34 6.40 -13.49
C VAL A 277 -17.79 6.07 -13.76
N TYR A 278 -18.61 6.05 -12.71
CA TYR A 278 -20.06 5.86 -12.78
C TYR A 278 -20.74 7.18 -12.46
N VAL A 279 -21.34 7.80 -13.48
CA VAL A 279 -21.95 9.13 -13.38
C VAL A 279 -23.47 9.01 -13.47
N ASP A 280 -24.20 9.63 -12.54
CA ASP A 280 -25.66 9.76 -12.61
C ASP A 280 -26.05 10.37 -13.97
N GLU A 281 -26.99 9.73 -14.70
CA GLU A 281 -27.37 10.10 -16.06
C GLU A 281 -27.77 11.59 -16.20
N LYS A 282 -28.27 12.20 -15.11
CA LYS A 282 -28.69 13.60 -15.09
C LYS A 282 -27.58 14.61 -15.24
N VAL A 283 -26.34 14.20 -14.94
CA VAL A 283 -25.15 15.06 -14.99
C VAL A 283 -24.03 14.46 -15.83
N ALA A 284 -24.27 13.30 -16.44
CA ALA A 284 -23.26 12.58 -17.19
C ALA A 284 -22.77 13.34 -18.42
N ASP A 285 -23.68 13.97 -19.18
CA ASP A 285 -23.29 14.73 -20.38
C ASP A 285 -22.43 15.94 -20.02
N GLU A 286 -22.75 16.65 -18.90
CA GLU A 286 -21.92 17.73 -18.40
C GLU A 286 -20.55 17.23 -17.96
N PHE A 287 -20.48 16.11 -17.23
CA PHE A 287 -19.23 15.52 -16.78
C PHE A 287 -18.35 15.12 -17.96
N ILE A 288 -18.88 14.40 -18.94
CA ILE A 288 -18.18 13.96 -20.15
C ILE A 288 -17.69 15.15 -20.98
N ALA A 289 -18.53 16.15 -21.22
CA ALA A 289 -18.16 17.34 -21.97
C ALA A 289 -16.99 18.08 -21.34
N ARG A 290 -17.02 18.28 -20.01
CA ARG A 290 -15.92 18.91 -19.26
C ARG A 290 -14.63 18.06 -19.26
N ALA A 291 -14.74 16.73 -19.20
CA ALA A 291 -13.59 15.85 -19.28
C ALA A 291 -12.92 15.94 -20.66
N ILE A 292 -13.72 15.99 -21.73
CA ILE A 292 -13.22 16.17 -23.11
C ILE A 292 -12.59 17.56 -23.28
N GLU A 293 -13.18 18.61 -22.71
CA GLU A 293 -12.63 19.97 -22.74
C GLU A 293 -11.27 20.07 -22.04
N LEU A 294 -11.11 19.37 -20.91
CA LEU A 294 -9.88 19.37 -20.11
C LEU A 294 -8.77 18.52 -20.74
N ALA A 295 -9.11 17.41 -21.39
CA ALA A 295 -8.15 16.42 -21.88
C ALA A 295 -7.03 16.96 -22.77
N PRO A 296 -7.25 17.91 -23.73
CA PRO A 296 -6.19 18.49 -24.56
C PRO A 296 -5.12 19.27 -23.77
N THR A 297 -5.41 19.68 -22.55
CA THR A 297 -4.46 20.40 -21.68
C THR A 297 -3.53 19.47 -20.93
N ILE A 298 -3.80 18.16 -21.00
CA ILE A 298 -3.06 17.10 -20.30
C ILE A 298 -2.28 16.30 -21.33
N HIS A 299 -0.96 16.20 -21.18
CA HIS A 299 -0.13 15.44 -22.11
C HIS A 299 1.06 14.77 -21.43
N ALA A 300 1.44 13.62 -21.96
CA ALA A 300 2.66 12.92 -21.60
C ALA A 300 3.88 13.62 -22.26
N GLY A 301 4.96 13.72 -21.51
CA GLY A 301 6.22 14.28 -22.02
C GLY A 301 7.42 13.81 -21.21
N ALA A 302 8.63 14.04 -21.76
CA ALA A 302 9.88 13.75 -21.07
C ALA A 302 10.34 14.93 -20.23
N LEU A 303 10.99 14.66 -19.08
CA LEU A 303 11.82 15.62 -18.33
C LEU A 303 11.19 17.00 -18.10
N GLY A 304 9.88 17.06 -17.84
CA GLY A 304 9.20 18.32 -17.51
C GLY A 304 8.42 18.95 -18.67
N ASP A 305 8.48 18.40 -19.87
CA ASP A 305 7.68 18.87 -21.02
C ASP A 305 6.22 18.41 -20.99
N GLY A 306 5.82 17.60 -19.99
CA GLY A 306 4.47 17.05 -19.87
C GLY A 306 3.91 17.20 -18.45
N ASN A 307 2.61 16.95 -18.34
CA ASN A 307 1.93 16.87 -17.05
C ASN A 307 2.27 15.57 -16.31
N TYR A 308 2.70 14.54 -17.06
CA TYR A 308 3.18 13.27 -16.53
C TYR A 308 4.20 12.63 -17.50
N GLY A 309 4.95 11.66 -16.99
CA GLY A 309 6.04 11.00 -17.71
C GLY A 309 5.63 9.79 -18.56
N PRO A 310 6.60 8.96 -18.97
CA PRO A 310 6.39 7.74 -19.76
C PRO A 310 5.80 6.60 -18.91
N ALA A 311 5.46 5.50 -19.58
CA ALA A 311 5.27 4.21 -18.94
C ALA A 311 6.63 3.66 -18.47
N THR A 312 6.81 3.56 -17.17
CA THR A 312 8.09 3.09 -16.57
C THR A 312 8.41 1.65 -16.95
N MET A 313 7.38 0.79 -17.03
CA MET A 313 7.53 -0.61 -17.39
C MET A 313 7.12 -0.85 -18.85
N PRO A 314 8.06 -1.22 -19.76
CA PRO A 314 7.74 -1.34 -21.19
C PRO A 314 6.63 -2.35 -21.51
N SER A 315 6.51 -3.43 -20.73
CA SER A 315 5.44 -4.42 -20.95
C SER A 315 4.04 -3.86 -20.69
N GLN A 316 3.90 -2.82 -19.86
CA GLN A 316 2.61 -2.20 -19.55
C GLN A 316 1.98 -1.49 -20.75
N ILE A 317 2.80 -0.98 -21.67
CA ILE A 317 2.32 -0.34 -22.92
C ILE A 317 1.44 -1.28 -23.72
N LYS A 318 1.82 -2.57 -23.81
CA LYS A 318 1.03 -3.59 -24.53
C LYS A 318 -0.31 -3.84 -23.83
N VAL A 319 -0.34 -3.84 -22.51
CA VAL A 319 -1.58 -3.99 -21.72
C VAL A 319 -2.50 -2.82 -22.00
N ILE A 320 -2.00 -1.58 -21.86
CA ILE A 320 -2.78 -0.36 -22.12
C ILE A 320 -3.37 -0.39 -23.54
N GLN A 321 -2.54 -0.68 -24.55
CA GLN A 321 -3.00 -0.74 -25.93
C GLN A 321 -4.07 -1.83 -26.16
N SER A 322 -3.92 -2.99 -25.53
CA SER A 322 -4.89 -4.09 -25.66
C SER A 322 -6.23 -3.73 -25.00
N HIS A 323 -6.21 -3.07 -23.86
CA HIS A 323 -7.43 -2.65 -23.16
C HIS A 323 -8.20 -1.56 -23.92
N ILE A 324 -7.49 -0.57 -24.49
CA ILE A 324 -8.13 0.45 -25.35
C ILE A 324 -8.82 -0.22 -26.55
N LYS A 325 -8.13 -1.15 -27.22
CA LYS A 325 -8.69 -1.86 -28.39
C LYS A 325 -9.87 -2.74 -28.01
N ALA A 326 -9.77 -3.47 -26.87
CA ALA A 326 -10.85 -4.31 -26.38
C ALA A 326 -12.10 -3.47 -26.05
N ALA A 327 -11.94 -2.38 -25.30
CA ALA A 327 -13.06 -1.50 -24.95
C ALA A 327 -13.84 -1.00 -26.19
N ILE A 328 -13.11 -0.62 -27.26
CA ILE A 328 -13.74 -0.16 -28.51
C ILE A 328 -14.39 -1.33 -29.26
N ALA A 329 -13.72 -2.48 -29.33
CA ALA A 329 -14.24 -3.67 -30.01
C ALA A 329 -15.48 -4.25 -29.32
N ASP A 330 -15.56 -4.13 -28.00
CA ASP A 330 -16.69 -4.58 -27.18
C ASP A 330 -17.88 -3.62 -27.25
N GLY A 331 -17.77 -2.46 -27.95
CA GLY A 331 -18.88 -1.52 -28.18
C GLY A 331 -18.75 -0.18 -27.46
N GLY A 332 -17.68 0.04 -26.70
CA GLY A 332 -17.41 1.34 -26.07
C GLY A 332 -17.04 2.41 -27.11
N THR A 333 -17.30 3.66 -26.80
CA THR A 333 -16.99 4.80 -27.66
C THR A 333 -15.75 5.53 -27.16
N CYS A 334 -14.77 5.73 -28.03
CA CYS A 334 -13.60 6.55 -27.73
C CYS A 334 -13.90 8.02 -28.07
N VAL A 335 -14.01 8.87 -27.06
CA VAL A 335 -14.35 10.30 -27.23
C VAL A 335 -13.14 11.22 -27.21
N PHE A 336 -12.01 10.73 -26.70
CA PHE A 336 -10.72 11.43 -26.76
C PHE A 336 -9.56 10.45 -26.83
N GLY A 337 -8.55 10.75 -27.66
CA GLY A 337 -7.40 9.88 -27.86
C GLY A 337 -7.74 8.60 -28.64
N GLY A 338 -7.28 7.47 -28.13
CA GLY A 338 -7.53 6.14 -28.70
C GLY A 338 -6.26 5.32 -28.91
N PRO A 339 -6.29 4.25 -29.76
CA PRO A 339 -5.12 3.40 -29.98
C PRO A 339 -3.88 4.14 -30.48
N GLN A 340 -4.07 5.24 -31.22
CA GLN A 340 -3.00 6.12 -31.71
C GLN A 340 -2.34 6.97 -30.61
N SER A 341 -2.94 7.06 -29.44
CA SER A 341 -2.39 7.73 -28.27
C SER A 341 -1.19 6.97 -27.67
N VAL A 342 -1.04 5.69 -28.01
CA VAL A 342 0.04 4.84 -27.53
C VAL A 342 1.24 4.95 -28.46
N LYS A 343 2.23 5.74 -28.05
CA LYS A 343 3.51 5.94 -28.76
C LYS A 343 4.65 5.70 -27.78
N ALA A 344 5.08 4.44 -27.68
CA ALA A 344 6.11 4.05 -26.69
C ALA A 344 7.30 5.02 -26.67
N PRO A 345 7.78 5.41 -25.47
CA PRO A 345 7.34 4.98 -24.14
C PRO A 345 6.15 5.79 -23.60
N PHE A 346 5.61 6.76 -24.35
CA PHE A 346 4.55 7.65 -23.91
C PHE A 346 3.17 7.16 -24.34
N VAL A 347 2.20 7.37 -23.45
CA VAL A 347 0.78 7.16 -23.72
C VAL A 347 0.04 8.47 -23.42
N GLN A 348 -0.58 9.06 -24.45
CA GLN A 348 -1.40 10.26 -24.29
C GLN A 348 -2.76 9.90 -23.67
N PRO A 349 -3.48 10.84 -23.02
CA PRO A 349 -4.76 10.58 -22.39
C PRO A 349 -5.78 9.92 -23.32
N VAL A 350 -6.53 8.96 -22.78
CA VAL A 350 -7.62 8.30 -23.48
C VAL A 350 -8.89 8.34 -22.62
N ILE A 351 -10.00 8.82 -23.22
CA ILE A 351 -11.32 8.81 -22.60
C ILE A 351 -12.24 7.91 -23.41
N LEU A 352 -12.76 6.89 -22.75
CA LEU A 352 -13.75 5.95 -23.27
C LEU A 352 -15.06 6.15 -22.56
N ILE A 353 -16.19 5.98 -23.24
CA ILE A 353 -17.52 6.03 -22.63
C ILE A 353 -18.34 4.82 -23.03
N ASP A 354 -19.33 4.50 -22.21
CA ASP A 354 -20.33 3.47 -22.47
C ASP A 354 -19.71 2.10 -22.81
N VAL A 355 -18.62 1.75 -22.13
CA VAL A 355 -17.92 0.46 -22.28
C VAL A 355 -18.69 -0.62 -21.52
N PRO A 356 -19.05 -1.76 -22.16
CA PRO A 356 -19.72 -2.86 -21.47
C PRO A 356 -18.97 -3.37 -20.26
N GLU A 357 -19.69 -3.70 -19.19
CA GLU A 357 -19.11 -4.11 -17.88
C GLU A 357 -18.35 -5.44 -17.95
N ASP A 358 -18.58 -6.27 -18.95
CA ASP A 358 -17.86 -7.51 -19.20
C ASP A 358 -16.58 -7.33 -20.02
N SER A 359 -16.33 -6.15 -20.57
CA SER A 359 -15.06 -5.82 -21.24
C SER A 359 -13.85 -6.03 -20.31
N THR A 360 -12.76 -6.52 -20.88
CA THR A 360 -11.47 -6.64 -20.18
C THR A 360 -11.03 -5.30 -19.59
N ALA A 361 -11.27 -4.20 -20.30
CA ALA A 361 -10.93 -2.85 -19.85
C ALA A 361 -11.72 -2.40 -18.58
N MET A 362 -12.90 -2.98 -18.32
CA MET A 362 -13.69 -2.73 -17.11
C MET A 362 -13.31 -3.66 -15.96
N ARG A 363 -12.82 -4.86 -16.25
CA ARG A 363 -12.59 -5.91 -15.24
C ARG A 363 -11.16 -6.00 -14.74
N VAL A 364 -10.19 -5.70 -15.61
CA VAL A 364 -8.75 -5.84 -15.33
C VAL A 364 -8.11 -4.46 -15.20
N GLU A 365 -7.23 -4.31 -14.21
CA GLU A 365 -6.46 -3.09 -14.00
C GLU A 365 -5.68 -2.71 -15.27
N THR A 366 -5.84 -1.47 -15.74
CA THR A 366 -5.15 -0.95 -16.93
C THR A 366 -3.79 -0.38 -16.60
N PHE A 367 -3.67 0.27 -15.43
CA PHE A 367 -2.44 0.91 -14.94
C PHE A 367 -1.79 1.83 -15.99
N GLY A 368 -2.63 2.68 -16.59
CA GLY A 368 -2.28 3.60 -17.67
C GLY A 368 -3.24 4.78 -17.73
N PRO A 369 -2.94 5.84 -18.53
CA PRO A 369 -3.72 7.07 -18.58
C PRO A 369 -4.99 6.89 -19.44
N VAL A 370 -5.84 5.96 -19.00
CA VAL A 370 -7.09 5.57 -19.66
C VAL A 370 -8.20 5.64 -18.63
N ILE A 371 -9.23 6.42 -18.91
CA ILE A 371 -10.42 6.54 -18.05
C ILE A 371 -11.66 6.07 -18.82
N ILE A 372 -12.51 5.31 -18.15
CA ILE A 372 -13.78 4.84 -18.69
C ILE A 372 -14.90 5.49 -17.90
N ILE A 373 -15.84 6.16 -18.60
CA ILE A 373 -16.96 6.88 -17.99
C ILE A 373 -18.26 6.24 -18.47
N ASN A 374 -18.97 5.58 -17.57
CA ASN A 374 -20.26 4.95 -17.81
C ASN A 374 -21.38 5.71 -17.10
N ARG A 375 -22.52 5.82 -17.77
CA ARG A 375 -23.75 6.40 -17.22
C ARG A 375 -24.44 5.36 -16.36
N VAL A 376 -25.06 5.81 -15.28
CA VAL A 376 -25.90 4.99 -14.41
C VAL A 376 -27.23 5.70 -14.11
N ALA A 377 -28.31 4.95 -14.09
CA ALA A 377 -29.63 5.49 -13.77
C ALA A 377 -29.79 5.81 -12.27
N THR A 378 -29.08 5.07 -11.41
CA THR A 378 -29.17 5.23 -9.96
C THR A 378 -27.84 5.03 -9.26
N MET A 379 -27.68 5.67 -8.10
CA MET A 379 -26.50 5.44 -7.24
C MET A 379 -26.44 4.02 -6.66
N ARG A 380 -27.56 3.30 -6.60
CA ARG A 380 -27.58 1.88 -6.22
C ARG A 380 -26.88 1.04 -7.29
N GLU A 381 -27.21 1.26 -8.53
CA GLU A 381 -26.55 0.63 -9.67
C GLU A 381 -25.03 0.91 -9.68
N ALA A 382 -24.63 2.17 -9.49
CA ALA A 382 -23.22 2.54 -9.38
C ALA A 382 -22.48 1.74 -8.29
N VAL A 383 -23.11 1.54 -7.13
CA VAL A 383 -22.57 0.74 -6.03
C VAL A 383 -22.50 -0.75 -6.40
N GLU A 384 -23.57 -1.29 -7.01
CA GLU A 384 -23.62 -2.69 -7.44
C GLU A 384 -22.50 -3.01 -8.45
N LEU A 385 -22.35 -2.16 -9.49
CA LEU A 385 -21.29 -2.28 -10.50
C LEU A 385 -19.88 -2.11 -9.89
N SER A 386 -19.71 -1.16 -8.98
CA SER A 386 -18.44 -0.98 -8.27
C SER A 386 -18.06 -2.23 -7.46
N ASN A 387 -19.04 -2.82 -6.77
CA ASN A 387 -18.82 -3.99 -5.91
C ASN A 387 -18.66 -5.30 -6.67
N ALA A 388 -19.10 -5.39 -7.92
CA ALA A 388 -18.97 -6.57 -8.77
C ALA A 388 -17.51 -6.88 -9.15
N SER A 389 -16.59 -5.93 -8.97
CA SER A 389 -15.16 -6.13 -9.23
C SER A 389 -14.53 -7.15 -8.27
N VAL A 390 -13.56 -7.91 -8.78
CA VAL A 390 -12.67 -8.75 -7.95
C VAL A 390 -11.73 -7.92 -7.09
N TYR A 391 -11.51 -6.66 -7.45
CA TYR A 391 -10.72 -5.69 -6.69
C TYR A 391 -11.55 -4.96 -5.63
N GLY A 392 -10.87 -4.33 -4.69
CA GLY A 392 -11.48 -3.52 -3.65
C GLY A 392 -10.43 -2.73 -2.89
N LEU A 393 -9.60 -1.94 -3.59
CA LEU A 393 -8.57 -1.12 -2.97
C LEU A 393 -9.16 0.20 -2.47
N GLY A 394 -9.51 1.10 -3.36
CA GLY A 394 -10.09 2.38 -3.04
C GLY A 394 -11.36 2.69 -3.83
N ALA A 395 -12.00 3.79 -3.50
CA ALA A 395 -13.09 4.38 -4.25
C ALA A 395 -13.19 5.89 -3.95
N SER A 396 -13.77 6.63 -4.90
CA SER A 396 -14.11 8.05 -4.70
C SER A 396 -15.60 8.28 -4.91
N VAL A 397 -16.24 9.09 -4.06
CA VAL A 397 -17.66 9.40 -4.14
C VAL A 397 -17.86 10.90 -4.15
N TRP A 398 -18.48 11.43 -5.20
CA TRP A 398 -18.78 12.83 -5.36
C TRP A 398 -20.27 13.08 -5.12
N SER A 399 -20.61 13.74 -4.02
CA SER A 399 -21.99 14.10 -3.65
C SER A 399 -21.97 15.10 -2.50
N LYS A 400 -22.83 16.12 -2.56
CA LYS A 400 -22.99 17.09 -1.47
C LYS A 400 -23.72 16.52 -0.26
N ARG A 401 -24.67 15.60 -0.46
CA ARG A 401 -25.58 15.13 0.61
C ARG A 401 -25.52 13.64 0.90
N LYS A 402 -25.23 12.80 -0.11
CA LYS A 402 -25.36 11.34 -0.01
C LYS A 402 -24.03 10.61 0.12
N GLY A 403 -22.88 11.32 0.11
CA GLY A 403 -21.55 10.72 0.05
C GLY A 403 -21.29 9.64 1.11
N LYS A 404 -21.61 9.90 2.38
CA LYS A 404 -21.44 8.91 3.46
C LYS A 404 -22.32 7.66 3.28
N LYS A 405 -23.57 7.84 2.81
CA LYS A 405 -24.49 6.72 2.57
C LYS A 405 -24.02 5.86 1.40
N ILE A 406 -23.49 6.44 0.33
CA ILE A 406 -22.95 5.71 -0.81
C ILE A 406 -21.67 4.99 -0.36
N ALA A 407 -20.75 5.71 0.27
CA ALA A 407 -19.48 5.17 0.75
C ALA A 407 -19.64 3.93 1.66
N SER A 408 -20.63 3.94 2.56
CA SER A 408 -20.88 2.82 3.49
C SER A 408 -21.36 1.52 2.82
N GLN A 409 -21.70 1.55 1.54
CA GLN A 409 -22.16 0.39 0.77
C GLN A 409 -21.06 -0.20 -0.14
N LEU A 410 -19.91 0.49 -0.26
CA LEU A 410 -18.81 0.06 -1.10
C LEU A 410 -17.95 -1.00 -0.41
N GLN A 411 -17.57 -2.04 -1.14
CA GLN A 411 -16.75 -3.14 -0.69
C GLN A 411 -15.28 -2.92 -1.08
N CYS A 412 -14.69 -1.88 -0.52
CA CYS A 412 -13.27 -1.56 -0.70
C CYS A 412 -12.63 -1.16 0.64
N GLY A 413 -11.32 -1.12 0.66
CA GLY A 413 -10.58 -0.79 1.89
C GLY A 413 -10.64 0.68 2.25
N MET A 414 -10.80 1.56 1.26
CA MET A 414 -10.72 3.02 1.43
C MET A 414 -11.76 3.74 0.58
N VAL A 415 -12.37 4.79 1.12
CA VAL A 415 -13.28 5.65 0.36
C VAL A 415 -12.99 7.12 0.64
N ALA A 416 -12.77 7.90 -0.42
CA ALA A 416 -12.72 9.34 -0.35
C ALA A 416 -14.07 9.95 -0.73
N ILE A 417 -14.51 11.00 -0.02
CA ILE A 417 -15.74 11.72 -0.34
C ILE A 417 -15.37 13.14 -0.78
N ASN A 418 -15.82 13.54 -1.98
CA ASN A 418 -15.48 14.79 -2.64
C ASN A 418 -13.97 15.04 -2.75
N SER A 419 -13.22 13.98 -2.98
CA SER A 419 -11.77 13.95 -3.10
C SER A 419 -11.34 12.66 -3.78
N THR A 420 -10.12 12.63 -4.30
CA THR A 420 -9.39 11.45 -4.76
C THR A 420 -8.05 11.37 -4.02
N PHE A 421 -7.43 10.21 -3.90
CA PHE A 421 -6.08 10.02 -3.33
C PHE A 421 -5.86 10.48 -1.87
N SER A 422 -6.79 11.23 -1.27
CA SER A 422 -6.59 11.85 0.05
C SER A 422 -6.25 10.86 1.16
N PHE A 423 -6.79 9.65 1.11
CA PHE A 423 -6.50 8.60 2.09
C PHE A 423 -5.05 8.12 2.03
N ALA A 424 -4.37 8.20 0.88
CA ALA A 424 -2.94 7.87 0.79
C ALA A 424 -2.05 8.93 1.44
N ALA A 425 -2.43 10.20 1.40
CA ALA A 425 -1.65 11.29 1.97
C ALA A 425 -1.82 11.44 3.49
N ILE A 426 -2.85 10.84 4.09
CA ILE A 426 -3.15 10.95 5.52
C ILE A 426 -2.48 9.80 6.29
N ALA A 427 -1.33 10.06 6.90
CA ALA A 427 -0.54 9.06 7.61
C ALA A 427 -1.24 8.37 8.79
N SER A 428 -2.30 8.98 9.34
CA SER A 428 -3.03 8.47 10.51
C SER A 428 -4.17 7.52 10.17
N VAL A 429 -4.46 7.28 8.89
CA VAL A 429 -5.50 6.32 8.47
C VAL A 429 -4.88 5.08 7.85
N PRO A 430 -5.49 3.90 8.04
CA PRO A 430 -4.99 2.68 7.42
C PRO A 430 -5.18 2.72 5.91
N PHE A 431 -4.18 2.24 5.18
CA PHE A 431 -4.20 2.07 3.73
C PHE A 431 -4.19 0.58 3.41
N GLY A 432 -5.02 0.14 2.47
CA GLY A 432 -5.04 -1.25 2.01
C GLY A 432 -6.38 -1.72 1.51
N GLY A 433 -6.32 -2.76 0.66
CA GLY A 433 -7.46 -3.32 -0.03
C GLY A 433 -8.15 -4.48 0.69
N VAL A 434 -9.21 -4.94 0.06
CA VAL A 434 -9.91 -6.21 0.31
C VAL A 434 -10.00 -6.98 -1.01
N LYS A 435 -10.50 -8.20 -1.00
CA LYS A 435 -10.59 -9.08 -2.17
C LYS A 435 -9.19 -9.28 -2.81
N ASP A 436 -9.09 -9.25 -4.13
CA ASP A 436 -7.83 -9.41 -4.87
C ASP A 436 -6.89 -8.19 -4.79
N SER A 437 -7.32 -7.09 -4.15
CA SER A 437 -6.48 -5.93 -3.88
C SER A 437 -5.59 -6.08 -2.65
N GLY A 438 -5.67 -7.19 -1.92
CA GLY A 438 -4.71 -7.52 -0.89
C GLY A 438 -5.30 -7.87 0.47
N SER A 439 -4.42 -7.94 1.47
CA SER A 439 -4.75 -8.28 2.85
C SER A 439 -3.80 -7.59 3.83
N GLY A 440 -4.27 -7.32 5.04
CA GLY A 440 -3.57 -6.48 6.00
C GLY A 440 -3.75 -5.00 5.73
N ARG A 441 -2.96 -4.17 6.40
CA ARG A 441 -2.96 -2.71 6.21
C ARG A 441 -1.55 -2.18 6.31
N VAL A 442 -1.28 -1.11 5.59
CA VAL A 442 -0.15 -0.22 5.82
C VAL A 442 -0.66 1.11 6.35
N HIS A 443 0.19 1.91 6.93
CA HIS A 443 -0.16 3.21 7.54
C HIS A 443 -1.17 3.13 8.71
N GLY A 444 -1.34 4.23 9.40
CA GLY A 444 -2.22 4.31 10.57
C GLY A 444 -1.81 3.40 11.74
N PRO A 445 -2.61 3.36 12.80
CA PRO A 445 -2.41 2.42 13.91
C PRO A 445 -2.45 0.96 13.46
N GLU A 446 -3.36 0.62 12.56
CA GLU A 446 -3.53 -0.73 12.03
C GLU A 446 -2.28 -1.19 11.30
N GLY A 447 -1.71 -0.35 10.41
CA GLY A 447 -0.49 -0.66 9.70
C GLY A 447 0.73 -0.79 10.59
N LEU A 448 0.83 0.00 11.67
CA LEU A 448 1.90 -0.15 12.64
C LEU A 448 1.78 -1.48 13.39
N LEU A 449 0.58 -1.87 13.75
CA LEU A 449 0.31 -3.12 14.47
C LEU A 449 0.57 -4.36 13.62
N GLU A 450 0.55 -4.26 12.30
CA GLU A 450 0.95 -5.36 11.39
C GLU A 450 2.38 -5.84 11.63
N TYR A 451 3.27 -4.99 12.09
CA TYR A 451 4.67 -5.32 12.39
C TYR A 451 4.88 -5.73 13.85
N THR A 452 3.81 -6.13 14.53
CA THR A 452 3.84 -6.56 15.93
C THR A 452 3.03 -7.83 16.14
N PHE A 453 3.31 -8.56 17.21
CA PHE A 453 2.40 -9.58 17.70
C PHE A 453 1.84 -9.21 19.07
N ALA A 454 0.61 -9.66 19.31
CA ALA A 454 -0.05 -9.48 20.60
C ALA A 454 0.37 -10.59 21.57
N ARG A 455 0.94 -10.22 22.71
CA ARG A 455 1.26 -11.15 23.81
C ARG A 455 0.26 -10.95 24.93
N THR A 456 -0.48 -11.99 25.28
CA THR A 456 -1.37 -11.97 26.45
C THR A 456 -0.60 -12.35 27.70
N VAL A 457 -0.66 -11.51 28.71
CA VAL A 457 -0.09 -11.79 30.04
C VAL A 457 -1.22 -11.82 31.06
N VAL A 458 -1.39 -12.96 31.72
CA VAL A 458 -2.37 -13.14 32.80
C VAL A 458 -1.63 -13.44 34.08
N ARG A 459 -1.96 -12.70 35.14
CA ARG A 459 -1.36 -12.86 36.47
C ARG A 459 -2.43 -13.08 37.51
N THR A 460 -2.26 -14.08 38.40
CA THR A 460 -3.05 -14.26 39.58
C THR A 460 -2.69 -13.17 40.58
N ARG A 461 -3.68 -12.39 41.05
CA ARG A 461 -3.53 -11.32 42.00
C ARG A 461 -3.69 -11.85 43.44
N PHE A 462 -4.63 -12.78 43.63
CA PHE A 462 -4.87 -13.49 44.86
C PHE A 462 -5.52 -14.86 44.60
N TYR A 463 -5.30 -15.79 45.48
CA TYR A 463 -5.86 -17.13 45.33
C TYR A 463 -7.28 -17.17 45.91
N LEU A 464 -8.19 -17.73 45.13
CA LEU A 464 -9.55 -18.04 45.61
C LEU A 464 -9.53 -19.40 46.32
N PRO A 465 -10.36 -19.59 47.34
CA PRO A 465 -10.52 -20.90 48.02
C PRO A 465 -11.24 -21.94 47.16
N LEU A 466 -11.45 -21.62 45.90
CA LEU A 466 -12.15 -22.41 44.88
C LEU A 466 -11.15 -23.03 43.92
N HIS A 467 -11.26 -24.33 43.69
CA HIS A 467 -10.30 -25.08 42.88
C HIS A 467 -10.77 -25.26 41.42
N PHE A 468 -11.17 -24.18 40.70
CA PHE A 468 -11.73 -24.25 39.37
C PHE A 468 -10.78 -24.90 38.32
N LEU A 469 -9.50 -24.62 38.44
CA LEU A 469 -8.45 -25.10 37.51
C LEU A 469 -7.53 -26.09 38.27
N SER A 470 -8.11 -27.09 38.95
CA SER A 470 -7.36 -28.06 39.71
C SER A 470 -8.06 -29.43 39.72
N PHE A 471 -7.29 -30.51 39.71
CA PHE A 471 -7.83 -31.85 39.91
C PHE A 471 -8.41 -32.06 41.32
N LYS A 472 -8.16 -31.13 42.27
CA LYS A 472 -8.78 -31.08 43.59
C LYS A 472 -10.17 -30.42 43.60
N ARG A 473 -10.72 -30.13 42.41
CA ARG A 473 -12.05 -29.52 42.23
C ARG A 473 -13.14 -30.41 42.80
N ARG A 474 -13.99 -29.83 43.60
CA ARG A 474 -15.09 -30.52 44.27
C ARG A 474 -16.41 -30.25 43.57
N PRO A 475 -17.43 -31.14 43.69
CA PRO A 475 -18.77 -30.92 43.11
C PRO A 475 -19.45 -29.61 43.55
N GLN A 476 -19.07 -29.11 44.73
CA GLN A 476 -19.56 -27.82 45.23
C GLN A 476 -19.00 -26.63 44.42
N ASP A 477 -17.74 -26.72 44.04
CA ASP A 477 -17.08 -25.70 43.21
C ASP A 477 -17.76 -25.62 41.82
N ASP A 478 -18.14 -26.77 41.24
CA ASP A 478 -18.86 -26.83 39.96
C ASP A 478 -20.26 -26.20 40.07
N ARG A 479 -21.00 -26.53 41.13
CA ARG A 479 -22.34 -25.96 41.37
C ARG A 479 -22.30 -24.44 41.53
N LEU A 480 -21.28 -23.92 42.20
CA LEU A 480 -21.09 -22.47 42.40
C LEU A 480 -20.78 -21.78 41.04
N VAL A 481 -19.89 -22.34 40.22
CA VAL A 481 -19.59 -21.82 38.87
C VAL A 481 -20.85 -21.75 38.02
N ILE A 482 -21.61 -22.83 37.97
CA ILE A 482 -22.85 -22.92 37.18
C ILE A 482 -23.87 -21.87 37.71
N LYS A 483 -24.02 -21.73 39.03
CA LYS A 483 -24.92 -20.73 39.61
C LYS A 483 -24.51 -19.30 39.26
N LEU A 484 -23.21 -18.97 39.35
CA LEU A 484 -22.68 -17.67 38.95
C LEU A 484 -22.86 -17.42 37.44
N THR A 485 -22.63 -18.41 36.61
CA THR A 485 -22.82 -18.30 35.16
C THR A 485 -24.27 -18.06 34.78
N LYS A 486 -25.21 -18.78 35.46
CA LYS A 486 -26.65 -18.57 35.25
C LYS A 486 -27.09 -17.16 35.71
N LEU A 487 -26.58 -16.67 36.83
CA LEU A 487 -26.90 -15.34 37.34
C LEU A 487 -26.38 -14.23 36.39
N LEU A 488 -25.21 -14.45 35.76
CA LEU A 488 -24.64 -13.51 34.82
C LEU A 488 -25.36 -13.50 33.45
N LYS A 489 -25.75 -14.69 32.92
CA LYS A 489 -26.52 -14.79 31.68
C LYS A 489 -27.96 -14.32 31.82
N GLY A 490 -28.59 -14.50 32.98
CA GLY A 490 -29.95 -14.01 33.24
C GLY A 490 -30.07 -12.49 33.38
N ARG A 491 -28.93 -11.73 33.32
CA ARG A 491 -28.91 -10.26 33.29
C ARG A 491 -28.50 -9.69 31.92
N LEU A 492 -28.26 -10.54 30.94
CA LEU A 492 -27.84 -10.17 29.58
C LEU A 492 -28.91 -10.52 28.52
N GLY A 493 -30.13 -10.85 28.96
CA GLY A 493 -31.31 -11.05 28.12
C GLY A 493 -32.26 -9.87 28.22
#